data_0f8001f20ac60ac8e70c27e92cc84cd3
#
_entry.id   0f8001f20ac60ac8e70c27e92cc84cd3
#
_cell.length_a   1.000
_cell.length_b   1.000
_cell.length_c   1.000
_cell.angle_alpha   90.00
_cell.angle_beta   90.00
_cell.angle_gamma   90.00
#
_symmetry.space_group_name_H-M   'P 1'
#
loop_
_entity.id
_entity.type
_entity.pdbx_description
1 polymer ?
#
loop_
_entity_poly.entity_id
_entity_poly.type
_entity_poly.pdbx_seq_one_letter_code
_entity_poly.pdbx_strand_id
1 'polypeptide(L)'
;MLVKITSRAWALKVLALMHEGVSGRQAPLLTASGASRTAFVQSLRHLEDLGFLERNPGHGHPLRPEFRLTPRGQEIAPIAHRIDVATRDAVGAVLVRKIWTVPVLAVASRPKVFSELKRELGPITDRALSKSLRDLNDQRWIERSVNVELRPPRPSYHVVNEGAQISHAVSLSR
;
A
#
# COMPACT_ATOMS: atom_id res chain seq x y z
N MET A 1 1.28 6.13 -9.13
CA MET A 1 2.36 6.04 -8.12
C MET A 1 2.16 4.87 -7.16
N LEU A 2 1.01 4.76 -6.48
CA LEU A 2 0.73 3.70 -5.48
C LEU A 2 1.00 2.27 -5.99
N VAL A 3 0.51 1.92 -7.19
CA VAL A 3 0.72 0.59 -7.78
C VAL A 3 2.21 0.23 -7.88
N LYS A 4 3.08 1.21 -8.18
CA LYS A 4 4.52 0.98 -8.23
C LYS A 4 5.07 0.65 -6.84
N ILE A 5 4.68 1.38 -5.80
CA ILE A 5 5.12 1.12 -4.42
C ILE A 5 4.63 -0.25 -3.95
N THR A 6 3.34 -0.53 -4.13
CA THR A 6 2.72 -1.78 -3.67
C THR A 6 3.07 -3.02 -4.50
N SER A 7 3.86 -2.85 -5.59
CA SER A 7 4.36 -3.99 -6.37
C SER A 7 5.37 -4.88 -5.60
N ARG A 8 5.88 -4.40 -4.46
CA ARG A 8 6.65 -5.19 -3.50
C ARG A 8 5.98 -5.21 -2.15
N ALA A 9 5.76 -6.41 -1.64
CA ALA A 9 4.92 -6.70 -0.48
C ALA A 9 5.28 -5.89 0.79
N TRP A 10 6.56 -5.56 0.98
CA TRP A 10 7.04 -4.92 2.20
C TRP A 10 7.43 -3.45 2.02
N ALA A 11 7.26 -2.90 0.81
CA ALA A 11 7.68 -1.52 0.53
C ALA A 11 6.96 -0.49 1.42
N LEU A 12 5.64 -0.60 1.58
CA LEU A 12 4.88 0.29 2.48
C LEU A 12 5.34 0.13 3.94
N LYS A 13 5.54 -1.11 4.41
CA LYS A 13 5.98 -1.36 5.80
C LYS A 13 7.36 -0.76 6.08
N VAL A 14 8.30 -0.88 5.14
CA VAL A 14 9.64 -0.27 5.28
C VAL A 14 9.54 1.26 5.39
N LEU A 15 8.75 1.91 4.53
CA LEU A 15 8.54 3.36 4.59
C LEU A 15 7.88 3.78 5.91
N ALA A 16 6.89 3.03 6.38
CA ALA A 16 6.21 3.28 7.65
C ALA A 16 7.18 3.21 8.84
N LEU A 17 7.99 2.15 8.90
CA LEU A 17 8.98 1.95 9.96
C LEU A 17 10.05 3.07 9.99
N MET A 18 10.51 3.51 8.83
CA MET A 18 11.45 4.62 8.74
C MET A 18 10.81 5.95 9.16
N HIS A 19 9.52 6.13 8.90
CA HIS A 19 8.77 7.29 9.41
C HIS A 19 8.61 7.25 10.94
N GLU A 20 8.44 6.06 11.52
CA GLU A 20 8.39 5.84 12.97
C GLU A 20 9.77 6.04 13.66
N GLY A 21 10.83 6.27 12.89
CA GLY A 21 12.17 6.50 13.44
C GLY A 21 13.00 5.23 13.64
N VAL A 22 12.55 4.10 13.08
CA VAL A 22 13.40 2.89 13.06
C VAL A 22 14.65 3.18 12.23
N SER A 23 15.83 2.87 12.82
CA SER A 23 17.11 3.09 12.15
C SER A 23 17.12 2.50 10.73
N GLY A 24 17.61 3.27 9.76
CA GLY A 24 17.74 2.87 8.35
C GLY A 24 18.71 1.71 8.08
N ARG A 25 19.27 1.10 9.11
CA ARG A 25 20.12 -0.09 8.98
C ARG A 25 19.28 -1.33 8.66
N GLN A 26 19.83 -2.22 7.84
CA GLN A 26 19.11 -3.40 7.38
C GLN A 26 18.60 -4.30 8.51
N ALA A 27 19.43 -4.55 9.55
CA ALA A 27 19.05 -5.48 10.62
C ALA A 27 17.85 -4.97 11.46
N PRO A 28 17.83 -3.72 11.99
CA PRO A 28 16.67 -3.18 12.68
C PRO A 28 15.40 -3.18 11.83
N LEU A 29 15.50 -2.73 10.56
CA LEU A 29 14.36 -2.68 9.65
C LEU A 29 13.83 -4.08 9.32
N LEU A 30 14.71 -5.06 9.09
CA LEU A 30 14.31 -6.45 8.83
C LEU A 30 13.56 -7.02 10.03
N THR A 31 14.11 -6.87 11.24
CA THR A 31 13.47 -7.35 12.47
C THR A 31 12.11 -6.70 12.68
N ALA A 32 12.03 -5.36 12.58
CA ALA A 32 10.79 -4.62 12.79
C ALA A 32 9.73 -4.91 11.70
N SER A 33 10.14 -5.22 10.47
CA SER A 33 9.20 -5.51 9.38
C SER A 33 8.53 -6.89 9.52
N GLY A 34 9.18 -7.86 10.12
CA GLY A 34 8.74 -9.26 10.13
C GLY A 34 8.80 -9.94 8.75
N ALA A 35 9.53 -9.36 7.80
CA ALA A 35 9.69 -9.90 6.46
C ALA A 35 10.73 -11.03 6.42
N SER A 36 10.62 -11.93 5.45
CA SER A 36 11.75 -12.78 5.09
C SER A 36 12.89 -11.93 4.53
N ARG A 37 14.15 -12.34 4.76
CA ARG A 37 15.33 -11.59 4.28
C ARG A 37 15.27 -11.30 2.78
N THR A 38 14.86 -12.26 1.97
CA THR A 38 14.76 -12.10 0.51
C THR A 38 13.71 -11.06 0.12
N ALA A 39 12.50 -11.14 0.67
CA ALA A 39 11.42 -10.20 0.38
C ALA A 39 11.77 -8.77 0.87
N PHE A 40 12.43 -8.66 2.01
CA PHE A 40 12.91 -7.40 2.55
C PHE A 40 13.93 -6.73 1.62
N VAL A 41 14.99 -7.45 1.23
CA VAL A 41 16.03 -6.93 0.34
C VAL A 41 15.45 -6.51 -1.01
N GLN A 42 14.52 -7.30 -1.57
CA GLN A 42 13.82 -6.93 -2.81
C GLN A 42 13.00 -5.64 -2.64
N SER A 43 12.37 -5.45 -1.48
CA SER A 43 11.59 -4.24 -1.22
C SER A 43 12.47 -3.01 -1.01
N LEU A 44 13.63 -3.16 -0.34
CA LEU A 44 14.61 -2.08 -0.22
C LEU A 44 15.13 -1.62 -1.59
N ARG A 45 15.63 -2.56 -2.40
CA ARG A 45 16.11 -2.25 -3.77
C ARG A 45 15.04 -1.54 -4.59
N HIS A 46 13.81 -2.05 -4.53
CA HIS A 46 12.69 -1.46 -5.24
C HIS A 46 12.40 -0.01 -4.80
N LEU A 47 12.51 0.29 -3.51
CA LEU A 47 12.35 1.65 -3.01
C LEU A 47 13.51 2.57 -3.40
N GLU A 48 14.76 2.04 -3.49
CA GLU A 48 15.90 2.75 -4.07
C GLU A 48 15.64 3.05 -5.56
N ASP A 49 15.24 2.05 -6.36
CA ASP A 49 14.95 2.19 -7.80
C ASP A 49 13.85 3.22 -8.07
N LEU A 50 12.88 3.33 -7.17
CA LEU A 50 11.80 4.32 -7.24
C LEU A 50 12.23 5.71 -6.72
N GLY A 51 13.42 5.84 -6.14
CA GLY A 51 13.96 7.07 -5.59
C GLY A 51 13.27 7.52 -4.29
N PHE A 52 12.72 6.60 -3.50
CA PHE A 52 12.19 6.88 -2.15
C PHE A 52 13.22 6.65 -1.05
N LEU A 53 14.18 5.78 -1.31
CA LEU A 53 15.32 5.54 -0.44
C LEU A 53 16.62 5.82 -1.17
N GLU A 54 17.62 6.21 -0.42
CA GLU A 54 19.00 6.28 -0.87
C GLU A 54 19.92 5.69 0.19
N ARG A 55 21.08 5.20 -0.24
CA ARG A 55 22.12 4.78 0.69
C ARG A 55 22.77 6.02 1.30
N ASN A 56 22.88 6.02 2.62
CA ASN A 56 23.59 7.06 3.32
C ASN A 56 25.08 6.98 2.94
N PRO A 57 25.65 8.01 2.28
CA PRO A 57 27.07 8.04 1.92
C PRO A 57 27.98 8.32 3.13
N GLY A 58 27.39 8.58 4.30
CA GLY A 58 28.12 8.91 5.52
C GLY A 58 28.91 7.74 6.05
N HIS A 59 29.74 8.00 7.07
CA HIS A 59 30.80 7.23 7.72
C HIS A 59 30.42 5.80 8.20
N GLY A 60 29.65 5.06 7.38
CA GLY A 60 29.24 3.68 7.67
C GLY A 60 30.23 2.66 7.11
N HIS A 61 30.39 1.55 7.80
CA HIS A 61 31.14 0.40 7.30
C HIS A 61 30.54 -0.08 5.97
N PRO A 62 31.32 -0.25 4.88
CA PRO A 62 30.81 -0.60 3.55
C PRO A 62 29.97 -1.89 3.50
N LEU A 63 30.16 -2.80 4.47
CA LEU A 63 29.41 -4.03 4.62
C LEU A 63 28.07 -3.89 5.38
N ARG A 64 27.76 -2.68 5.91
CA ARG A 64 26.54 -2.40 6.68
C ARG A 64 25.86 -1.14 6.17
N PRO A 65 25.28 -1.18 4.96
CA PRO A 65 24.64 -0.01 4.39
C PRO A 65 23.49 0.47 5.27
N GLU A 66 23.44 1.76 5.48
CA GLU A 66 22.34 2.47 6.10
C GLU A 66 21.53 3.19 5.01
N PHE A 67 20.23 3.15 5.11
CA PHE A 67 19.30 3.81 4.18
C PHE A 67 18.70 5.05 4.84
N ARG A 68 18.38 6.04 4.04
CA ARG A 68 17.61 7.20 4.46
C ARG A 68 16.51 7.50 3.47
N LEU A 69 15.46 8.16 3.93
CA LEU A 69 14.39 8.64 3.06
C LEU A 69 14.91 9.82 2.23
N THR A 70 14.69 9.75 0.92
CA THR A 70 14.86 10.92 0.04
C THR A 70 13.75 11.95 0.31
N PRO A 71 13.80 13.19 -0.22
CA PRO A 71 12.68 14.14 -0.13
C PRO A 71 11.35 13.51 -0.59
N ARG A 72 11.35 12.75 -1.71
CA ARG A 72 10.16 12.00 -2.15
C ARG A 72 9.75 10.90 -1.19
N GLY A 73 10.71 10.25 -0.56
CA GLY A 73 10.45 9.25 0.49
C GLY A 73 9.79 9.86 1.70
N GLN A 74 10.23 11.05 2.12
CA GLN A 74 9.65 11.80 3.24
C GLN A 74 8.20 12.22 2.99
N GLU A 75 7.81 12.49 1.74
CA GLU A 75 6.41 12.79 1.38
C GLU A 75 5.51 11.56 1.47
N ILE A 76 6.02 10.38 1.12
CA ILE A 76 5.24 9.13 1.07
C ILE A 76 5.24 8.37 2.40
N ALA A 77 6.29 8.47 3.19
CA ALA A 77 6.43 7.72 4.43
C ALA A 77 5.30 7.99 5.45
N PRO A 78 4.79 9.22 5.64
CA PRO A 78 3.63 9.48 6.49
C PRO A 78 2.36 8.77 6.02
N ILE A 79 2.17 8.64 4.70
CA ILE A 79 1.02 7.92 4.12
C ILE A 79 1.15 6.43 4.42
N ALA A 80 2.34 5.86 4.18
CA ALA A 80 2.63 4.47 4.46
C ALA A 80 2.44 4.15 5.96
N HIS A 81 2.86 5.06 6.85
CA HIS A 81 2.65 4.96 8.28
C HIS A 81 1.17 4.95 8.66
N ARG A 82 0.36 5.88 8.14
CA ARG A 82 -1.10 5.90 8.40
C ARG A 82 -1.78 4.62 7.93
N ILE A 83 -1.38 4.07 6.77
CA ILE A 83 -1.88 2.79 6.29
C ILE A 83 -1.48 1.66 7.25
N ASP A 84 -0.25 1.64 7.71
CA ASP A 84 0.25 0.64 8.66
C ASP A 84 -0.50 0.70 9.99
N VAL A 85 -0.73 1.89 10.53
CA VAL A 85 -1.51 2.10 11.77
C VAL A 85 -2.95 1.63 11.59
N ALA A 86 -3.60 2.00 10.48
CA ALA A 86 -4.98 1.61 10.21
C ALA A 86 -5.19 0.08 10.09
N THR A 87 -4.11 -0.67 9.84
CA THR A 87 -4.18 -2.12 9.60
C THR A 87 -3.41 -2.95 10.61
N ARG A 88 -2.75 -2.34 11.58
CA ARG A 88 -1.83 -3.02 12.52
C ARG A 88 -2.48 -4.20 13.23
N ASP A 89 -3.70 -4.02 13.71
CA ASP A 89 -4.45 -5.02 14.46
C ASP A 89 -5.58 -5.67 13.63
N ALA A 90 -5.67 -5.36 12.34
CA ALA A 90 -6.71 -5.88 11.47
C ALA A 90 -6.42 -7.32 11.05
N VAL A 91 -7.43 -8.17 11.10
CA VAL A 91 -7.35 -9.57 10.63
C VAL A 91 -6.88 -9.64 9.17
N GLY A 92 -7.29 -8.66 8.36
CA GLY A 92 -6.93 -8.53 6.95
C GLY A 92 -5.59 -7.83 6.66
N ALA A 93 -4.75 -7.53 7.66
CA ALA A 93 -3.49 -6.78 7.47
C ALA A 93 -2.57 -7.34 6.37
N VAL A 94 -2.59 -8.66 6.16
CA VAL A 94 -1.84 -9.31 5.08
C VAL A 94 -2.25 -8.84 3.68
N LEU A 95 -3.48 -8.36 3.50
CA LEU A 95 -3.97 -7.86 2.22
C LEU A 95 -3.21 -6.62 1.73
N VAL A 96 -2.74 -5.76 2.65
CA VAL A 96 -1.97 -4.55 2.29
C VAL A 96 -0.69 -4.88 1.52
N ARG A 97 -0.19 -6.11 1.65
CA ARG A 97 0.98 -6.62 0.92
C ARG A 97 0.67 -7.02 -0.53
N LYS A 98 -0.62 -7.13 -0.91
CA LYS A 98 -1.01 -7.43 -2.30
C LYS A 98 -1.00 -6.14 -3.11
N ILE A 99 -0.45 -6.22 -4.31
CA ILE A 99 -0.22 -5.07 -5.20
C ILE A 99 -1.46 -4.18 -5.41
N TRP A 100 -2.64 -4.75 -5.47
CA TRP A 100 -3.86 -4.01 -5.83
C TRP A 100 -4.71 -3.57 -4.64
N THR A 101 -4.44 -4.02 -3.43
CA THR A 101 -5.26 -3.69 -2.25
C THR A 101 -5.35 -2.19 -2.02
N VAL A 102 -4.24 -1.53 -1.76
CA VAL A 102 -4.22 -0.09 -1.49
C VAL A 102 -4.68 0.74 -2.70
N PRO A 103 -4.23 0.46 -3.94
CA PRO A 103 -4.75 1.15 -5.12
C PRO A 103 -6.27 1.03 -5.30
N VAL A 104 -6.85 -0.14 -5.11
CA VAL A 104 -8.32 -0.35 -5.21
C VAL A 104 -9.05 0.46 -4.14
N LEU A 105 -8.60 0.41 -2.89
CA LEU A 105 -9.19 1.18 -1.79
C LEU A 105 -9.10 2.70 -2.04
N ALA A 106 -8.00 3.15 -2.60
CA ALA A 106 -7.81 4.57 -2.91
C ALA A 106 -8.80 5.12 -3.96
N VAL A 107 -9.17 4.29 -4.95
CA VAL A 107 -10.13 4.71 -5.99
C VAL A 107 -11.58 4.44 -5.61
N ALA A 108 -11.86 3.52 -4.70
CA ALA A 108 -13.19 3.16 -4.23
C ALA A 108 -13.71 4.06 -3.08
N SER A 109 -13.14 5.25 -2.88
CA SER A 109 -13.55 6.23 -1.86
C SER A 109 -15.01 6.69 -1.98
N ARG A 110 -15.59 6.55 -3.16
CA ARG A 110 -17.01 6.76 -3.47
C ARG A 110 -17.56 5.53 -4.18
N PRO A 111 -18.88 5.29 -4.13
CA PRO A 111 -19.49 4.17 -4.85
C PRO A 111 -19.14 4.22 -6.33
N LYS A 112 -18.53 3.17 -6.85
CA LYS A 112 -18.13 3.03 -8.26
C LYS A 112 -18.45 1.64 -8.79
N VAL A 113 -18.86 1.59 -10.04
CA VAL A 113 -19.04 0.31 -10.74
C VAL A 113 -17.70 -0.25 -11.21
N PHE A 114 -17.69 -1.56 -11.51
CA PHE A 114 -16.46 -2.28 -11.90
C PHE A 114 -15.66 -1.60 -13.04
N SER A 115 -16.37 -1.13 -14.08
CA SER A 115 -15.75 -0.47 -15.24
C SER A 115 -15.05 0.85 -14.89
N GLU A 116 -15.60 1.61 -13.93
CA GLU A 116 -15.00 2.85 -13.46
C GLU A 116 -13.74 2.57 -12.65
N LEU A 117 -13.81 1.61 -11.71
CA LEU A 117 -12.63 1.18 -10.95
C LEU A 117 -11.51 0.70 -11.89
N LYS A 118 -11.85 -0.12 -12.89
CA LYS A 118 -10.87 -0.60 -13.87
C LYS A 118 -10.23 0.54 -14.65
N ARG A 119 -11.03 1.50 -15.13
CA ARG A 119 -10.55 2.67 -15.87
C ARG A 119 -9.59 3.51 -15.03
N GLU A 120 -9.91 3.78 -13.77
CA GLU A 120 -9.07 4.61 -12.90
C GLU A 120 -7.78 3.90 -12.45
N LEU A 121 -7.83 2.57 -12.29
CA LEU A 121 -6.64 1.77 -11.94
C LEU A 121 -5.71 1.54 -13.13
N GLY A 122 -6.20 1.68 -14.36
CA GLY A 122 -5.42 1.56 -15.59
C GLY A 122 -5.00 0.12 -15.89
N PRO A 123 -3.77 -0.32 -15.58
CA PRO A 123 -3.22 -1.59 -16.10
C PRO A 123 -3.73 -2.85 -15.38
N ILE A 124 -4.75 -2.75 -14.52
CA ILE A 124 -5.30 -3.91 -13.83
C ILE A 124 -6.09 -4.80 -14.79
N THR A 125 -5.89 -6.12 -14.70
CA THR A 125 -6.73 -7.08 -15.44
C THR A 125 -8.06 -7.32 -14.74
N ASP A 126 -9.10 -7.72 -15.47
CA ASP A 126 -10.43 -8.02 -14.91
C ASP A 126 -10.35 -9.10 -13.82
N ARG A 127 -9.53 -10.12 -14.05
CA ARG A 127 -9.29 -11.19 -13.08
C ARG A 127 -8.65 -10.64 -11.78
N ALA A 128 -7.67 -9.77 -11.90
CA ALA A 128 -6.99 -9.18 -10.75
C ALA A 128 -7.93 -8.26 -9.96
N LEU A 129 -8.71 -7.42 -10.65
CA LEU A 129 -9.69 -6.55 -10.01
C LEU A 129 -10.79 -7.35 -9.32
N SER A 130 -11.38 -8.34 -9.99
CA SER A 130 -12.41 -9.21 -9.43
C SER A 130 -11.90 -9.95 -8.19
N LYS A 131 -10.65 -10.45 -8.23
CA LYS A 131 -10.03 -11.09 -7.08
C LYS A 131 -9.82 -10.10 -5.93
N SER A 132 -9.29 -8.91 -6.21
CA SER A 132 -9.05 -7.89 -5.18
C SER A 132 -10.35 -7.43 -4.53
N LEU A 133 -11.40 -7.18 -5.31
CA LEU A 133 -12.72 -6.79 -4.79
C LEU A 133 -13.33 -7.89 -3.91
N ARG A 134 -13.19 -9.17 -4.29
CA ARG A 134 -13.64 -10.29 -3.47
C ARG A 134 -12.87 -10.35 -2.16
N ASP A 135 -11.53 -10.38 -2.21
CA ASP A 135 -10.68 -10.44 -1.03
C ASP A 135 -11.01 -9.30 -0.04
N LEU A 136 -11.25 -8.09 -0.56
CA LEU A 136 -11.59 -6.90 0.23
C LEU A 136 -13.01 -6.94 0.79
N ASN A 137 -13.97 -7.47 0.04
CA ASN A 137 -15.35 -7.65 0.50
C ASN A 137 -15.42 -8.72 1.61
N ASP A 138 -14.68 -9.82 1.47
CA ASP A 138 -14.60 -10.89 2.49
C ASP A 138 -14.03 -10.37 3.82
N GLN A 139 -13.12 -9.38 3.77
CA GLN A 139 -12.59 -8.68 4.95
C GLN A 139 -13.45 -7.51 5.43
N ARG A 140 -14.58 -7.22 4.74
CA ARG A 140 -15.43 -6.06 5.02
C ARG A 140 -14.69 -4.72 4.96
N TRP A 141 -13.71 -4.60 4.07
CA TRP A 141 -13.03 -3.34 3.76
C TRP A 141 -13.66 -2.62 2.57
N ILE A 142 -14.43 -3.35 1.78
CA ILE A 142 -15.30 -2.84 0.72
C ILE A 142 -16.68 -3.47 0.89
N GLU A 143 -17.72 -2.69 0.65
CA GLU A 143 -19.09 -3.16 0.52
C GLU A 143 -19.50 -3.15 -0.95
N ARG A 144 -20.19 -4.24 -1.36
CA ARG A 144 -20.80 -4.38 -2.67
C ARG A 144 -22.31 -4.15 -2.55
N SER A 145 -22.80 -3.10 -3.19
CA SER A 145 -24.22 -2.78 -3.29
C SER A 145 -24.67 -2.84 -4.74
N VAL A 146 -25.98 -3.02 -4.98
CA VAL A 146 -26.55 -2.94 -6.33
C VAL A 146 -27.15 -1.56 -6.49
N ASN A 147 -26.63 -0.76 -7.43
CA ASN A 147 -27.23 0.50 -7.77
C ASN A 147 -28.45 0.28 -8.68
N VAL A 148 -29.63 0.38 -8.08
CA VAL A 148 -30.92 0.18 -8.74
C VAL A 148 -31.35 1.37 -9.61
N GLU A 149 -30.71 2.53 -9.45
CA GLU A 149 -30.97 3.73 -10.26
C GLU A 149 -30.37 3.60 -11.67
N LEU A 150 -29.35 2.75 -11.83
CA LEU A 150 -28.77 2.46 -13.13
C LEU A 150 -29.66 1.48 -13.92
N ARG A 151 -29.78 1.69 -15.22
CA ARG A 151 -30.49 0.78 -16.13
C ARG A 151 -29.53 0.24 -17.20
N PRO A 152 -29.16 -1.06 -17.15
CA PRO A 152 -29.54 -2.07 -16.16
C PRO A 152 -28.85 -1.84 -14.80
N PRO A 153 -29.44 -2.34 -13.69
CA PRO A 153 -28.82 -2.27 -12.36
C PRO A 153 -27.43 -2.90 -12.38
N ARG A 154 -26.45 -2.21 -11.77
CA ARG A 154 -25.06 -2.67 -11.74
C ARG A 154 -24.52 -2.67 -10.32
N PRO A 155 -23.67 -3.65 -9.96
CA PRO A 155 -23.00 -3.63 -8.67
C PRO A 155 -22.03 -2.45 -8.60
N SER A 156 -22.11 -1.72 -7.50
CA SER A 156 -21.15 -0.69 -7.10
C SER A 156 -20.38 -1.14 -5.88
N TYR A 157 -19.19 -0.59 -5.70
CA TYR A 157 -18.26 -0.92 -4.63
C TYR A 157 -17.80 0.37 -3.96
N HIS A 158 -17.79 0.41 -2.64
CA HIS A 158 -17.26 1.53 -1.87
C HIS A 158 -16.56 1.03 -0.62
N VAL A 159 -15.62 1.84 -0.09
CA VAL A 159 -14.83 1.48 1.08
C VAL A 159 -15.66 1.61 2.37
N VAL A 160 -15.42 0.69 3.29
CA VAL A 160 -15.99 0.66 4.65
C VAL A 160 -14.91 0.27 5.66
N ASN A 161 -15.13 0.49 6.95
CA ASN A 161 -14.25 0.07 8.04
C ASN A 161 -12.77 0.47 7.82
N GLU A 162 -11.82 -0.45 7.99
CA GLU A 162 -10.39 -0.22 7.76
C GLU A 162 -10.10 0.19 6.31
N GLY A 163 -10.89 -0.28 5.35
CA GLY A 163 -10.79 0.15 3.95
C GLY A 163 -11.02 1.65 3.78
N ALA A 164 -11.97 2.22 4.52
CA ALA A 164 -12.21 3.67 4.54
C ALA A 164 -11.04 4.43 5.18
N GLN A 165 -10.46 3.91 6.25
CA GLN A 165 -9.29 4.50 6.90
C GLN A 165 -8.07 4.51 5.96
N ILE A 166 -7.81 3.41 5.24
CA ILE A 166 -6.74 3.32 4.25
C ILE A 166 -6.98 4.31 3.10
N SER A 167 -8.19 4.36 2.57
CA SER A 167 -8.57 5.31 1.51
C SER A 167 -8.34 6.76 1.94
N HIS A 168 -8.75 7.11 3.17
CA HIS A 168 -8.54 8.43 3.75
C HIS A 168 -7.04 8.74 3.92
N ALA A 169 -6.24 7.79 4.42
CA ALA A 169 -4.80 7.94 4.58
C ALA A 169 -4.10 8.31 3.27
N VAL A 170 -4.58 7.76 2.15
CA VAL A 170 -4.07 8.07 0.80
C VAL A 170 -4.55 9.45 0.31
N SER A 171 -5.78 9.86 0.63
CA SER A 171 -6.36 11.11 0.13
C SER A 171 -5.75 12.37 0.76
N LEU A 172 -5.25 12.28 1.99
CA LEU A 172 -4.58 13.38 2.70
C LEU A 172 -3.25 13.84 2.08
N SER A 173 -2.82 13.22 0.99
CA SER A 173 -1.58 13.52 0.28
C SER A 173 -1.77 14.30 -1.04
N ARG A 174 -2.97 14.79 -1.28
CA ARG A 174 -3.30 15.61 -2.46
C ARG A 174 -3.37 17.09 -2.14
#